data_f9c853d7a478236aabc9fb87a8e881cd
#
_entry.id   f9c853d7a478236aabc9fb87a8e881cd
#
_cell.length_a   1.000
_cell.length_b   1.000
_cell.length_c   1.000
_cell.angle_alpha   90.00
_cell.angle_beta   90.00
_cell.angle_gamma   90.00
#
_symmetry.space_group_name_H-M   'P 1'
#
loop_
_entity.id
_entity.type
_entity.pdbx_description
1 polymer ?
#
loop_
_entity_poly.entity_id
_entity_poly.type
_entity_poly.pdbx_seq_one_letter_code
_entity_poly.pdbx_strand_id
1 'polypeptide(L)'
;VTDAMPPAAVPTSTAPTPTGTAPPGLTSTGTTPAPREYPQALRGPKHRWWRPLVGLGVTVAGLAVVTGALLLSVLAFVIAESMGAELPDPASDAFLVSPAGMLITNLGLALGIPLALLATWAQAGRAGLVSSVLGRVRWRLLLGGLGVALLLLVTLSVGTDILLTQLGFPAGGEDAGTGSSAGSSADETGLWPLTPASGWIALSIVILLTTPLQAAGEEYFFRGWLSQWIGSWLRWRWLAVAVPAVVTGLLFALAHGAQSPWLFADRLVFGLLASLLVWRTGGLEIAVAMHAANNLLAFGLAIAYDELAESLLITEVPPLDGAVSIAITILTGAVLLWWARRHDPDLVVTDPVLPEPMRSGPVAPAAMAPAYAAPGPVAPGPVTPSPVAPRQSAPGAAEDGPANGETT
;
A
#
# COMPACT_ATOMS: atom_id res chain seq x y z
N VAL A 1 -13.02 -37.34 -69.34
CA VAL A 1 -14.42 -36.86 -69.19
C VAL A 1 -14.73 -36.90 -67.70
N THR A 2 -14.57 -35.84 -67.04
CA THR A 2 -15.05 -35.61 -65.65
C THR A 2 -15.60 -34.19 -65.60
N ASP A 3 -16.91 -34.13 -65.56
CA ASP A 3 -17.68 -32.89 -65.43
C ASP A 3 -17.34 -32.17 -64.09
N ALA A 4 -16.94 -30.92 -64.21
CA ALA A 4 -16.75 -30.02 -63.10
C ALA A 4 -18.09 -29.28 -62.83
N MET A 5 -18.67 -29.47 -61.66
CA MET A 5 -19.83 -28.73 -61.14
C MET A 5 -19.47 -27.28 -60.90
N PRO A 6 -20.30 -26.30 -61.26
CA PRO A 6 -20.08 -24.88 -60.94
C PRO A 6 -20.38 -24.60 -59.48
N PRO A 7 -19.68 -23.61 -58.84
CA PRO A 7 -19.90 -23.25 -57.44
C PRO A 7 -21.24 -22.56 -57.25
N ALA A 8 -21.92 -22.93 -56.13
CA ALA A 8 -23.18 -22.38 -55.70
C ALA A 8 -23.03 -20.88 -55.36
N ALA A 9 -23.97 -20.06 -55.84
CA ALA A 9 -24.09 -18.65 -55.55
C ALA A 9 -24.47 -18.41 -54.06
N VAL A 10 -23.64 -17.59 -53.39
CA VAL A 10 -23.92 -17.10 -52.02
C VAL A 10 -24.99 -15.99 -52.11
N PRO A 11 -26.09 -16.03 -51.37
CA PRO A 11 -27.06 -14.94 -51.37
C PRO A 11 -26.49 -13.73 -50.61
N THR A 12 -26.33 -12.63 -51.32
CA THR A 12 -26.06 -11.31 -50.73
C THR A 12 -27.28 -10.82 -49.95
N SER A 13 -27.20 -10.91 -48.62
CA SER A 13 -28.15 -10.28 -47.72
C SER A 13 -27.91 -8.77 -47.72
N THR A 14 -28.78 -8.03 -48.42
CA THR A 14 -28.86 -6.60 -48.30
C THR A 14 -29.64 -6.25 -47.02
N ALA A 15 -28.92 -6.00 -45.94
CA ALA A 15 -29.46 -5.40 -44.76
C ALA A 15 -29.84 -3.93 -45.07
N PRO A 16 -31.02 -3.45 -44.66
CA PRO A 16 -31.37 -2.04 -44.85
C PRO A 16 -30.52 -1.15 -43.95
N THR A 17 -29.88 -0.15 -44.55
CA THR A 17 -29.18 0.91 -43.85
C THR A 17 -30.18 1.67 -42.98
N PRO A 18 -29.97 1.77 -41.65
CA PRO A 18 -30.83 2.64 -40.84
C PRO A 18 -30.47 4.11 -41.10
N THR A 19 -31.23 4.75 -41.93
CA THR A 19 -31.29 6.21 -42.03
C THR A 19 -32.00 6.76 -40.79
N GLY A 20 -31.36 6.64 -39.64
CA GLY A 20 -31.73 7.37 -38.44
C GLY A 20 -30.89 8.64 -38.36
N THR A 21 -31.46 9.77 -38.75
CA THR A 21 -30.94 11.09 -38.41
C THR A 21 -30.84 11.16 -36.89
N ALA A 22 -29.59 11.15 -36.37
CA ALA A 22 -29.35 11.39 -34.96
C ALA A 22 -29.94 12.78 -34.59
N PRO A 23 -30.66 12.92 -33.47
CA PRO A 23 -31.19 14.21 -33.06
C PRO A 23 -30.04 15.21 -32.87
N PRO A 24 -30.14 16.45 -33.40
CA PRO A 24 -29.12 17.46 -33.19
C PRO A 24 -29.20 17.90 -31.72
N GLY A 25 -28.16 17.64 -30.95
CA GLY A 25 -28.08 18.21 -29.60
C GLY A 25 -27.35 17.46 -28.52
N LEU A 26 -26.55 16.44 -28.82
CA LEU A 26 -25.68 15.83 -27.82
C LEU A 26 -24.21 15.82 -28.28
N THR A 27 -23.68 17.00 -28.57
CA THR A 27 -22.23 17.20 -28.46
C THR A 27 -21.91 17.35 -26.98
N SER A 28 -21.92 16.24 -26.25
CA SER A 28 -21.27 16.17 -24.95
C SER A 28 -19.76 16.28 -25.22
N THR A 29 -19.26 17.51 -25.23
CA THR A 29 -17.83 17.79 -25.06
C THR A 29 -17.40 17.50 -23.62
N GLY A 30 -17.89 16.42 -23.05
CA GLY A 30 -17.38 15.83 -21.85
C GLY A 30 -16.02 15.24 -22.19
N THR A 31 -14.96 16.05 -22.12
CA THR A 31 -13.60 15.56 -22.17
C THR A 31 -13.46 14.49 -21.08
N THR A 32 -13.37 13.23 -21.48
CA THR A 32 -13.03 12.16 -20.57
C THR A 32 -11.76 12.58 -19.83
N PRO A 33 -11.77 12.63 -18.48
CA PRO A 33 -10.58 13.03 -17.74
C PRO A 33 -9.39 12.18 -18.19
N ALA A 34 -8.28 12.81 -18.55
CA ALA A 34 -7.09 12.09 -18.97
C ALA A 34 -6.66 11.12 -17.85
N PRO A 35 -6.28 9.88 -18.19
CA PRO A 35 -5.77 8.92 -17.22
C PRO A 35 -4.53 9.52 -16.52
N ARG A 36 -4.42 9.29 -15.21
CA ARG A 36 -3.35 9.84 -14.38
C ARG A 36 -2.43 8.74 -13.89
N GLU A 37 -1.15 9.03 -13.84
CA GLU A 37 -0.15 8.15 -13.22
C GLU A 37 -0.35 8.09 -11.71
N TYR A 38 0.13 7.01 -11.07
CA TYR A 38 0.01 6.83 -9.62
C TYR A 38 0.49 8.06 -8.80
N PRO A 39 1.63 8.71 -9.09
CA PRO A 39 2.04 9.91 -8.34
C PRO A 39 1.09 11.11 -8.54
N GLN A 40 0.24 11.09 -9.57
CA GLN A 40 -0.77 12.12 -9.81
C GLN A 40 -2.17 11.76 -9.27
N ALA A 41 -2.29 10.67 -8.51
CA ALA A 41 -3.60 10.19 -8.02
C ALA A 41 -4.38 11.26 -7.24
N LEU A 42 -3.67 12.14 -6.50
CA LEU A 42 -4.29 13.21 -5.72
C LEU A 42 -4.76 14.40 -6.56
N ARG A 43 -4.45 14.46 -7.87
CA ARG A 43 -4.96 15.48 -8.80
C ARG A 43 -6.37 15.18 -9.33
N GLY A 44 -7.24 14.59 -8.55
CA GLY A 44 -8.62 14.29 -8.94
C GLY A 44 -9.46 15.50 -9.31
N PRO A 45 -10.73 15.31 -9.74
CA PRO A 45 -11.66 16.40 -10.13
C PRO A 45 -11.88 17.43 -9.01
N LYS A 46 -11.70 17.00 -7.76
CA LYS A 46 -11.81 17.85 -6.58
C LYS A 46 -10.51 18.58 -6.22
N HIS A 47 -9.44 18.42 -7.03
CA HIS A 47 -8.15 19.05 -6.73
C HIS A 47 -8.29 20.57 -6.70
N ARG A 48 -7.71 21.19 -5.65
CA ARG A 48 -7.54 22.64 -5.47
C ARG A 48 -6.11 22.88 -5.00
N TRP A 49 -5.53 24.00 -5.33
CA TRP A 49 -4.14 24.33 -5.00
C TRP A 49 -3.83 24.27 -3.50
N TRP A 50 -4.80 24.54 -2.62
CA TRP A 50 -4.64 24.52 -1.17
C TRP A 50 -4.76 23.13 -0.54
N ARG A 51 -5.40 22.16 -1.21
CA ARG A 51 -5.61 20.80 -0.66
C ARG A 51 -4.32 20.06 -0.32
N PRO A 52 -3.24 20.12 -1.12
CA PRO A 52 -1.95 19.56 -0.71
C PRO A 52 -1.41 20.15 0.59
N LEU A 53 -1.70 21.43 0.89
CA LEU A 53 -1.31 22.04 2.15
C LEU A 53 -2.06 21.45 3.36
N VAL A 54 -3.31 21.02 3.17
CA VAL A 54 -4.05 20.29 4.22
C VAL A 54 -3.41 18.93 4.49
N GLY A 55 -3.07 18.16 3.44
CA GLY A 55 -2.34 16.90 3.60
C GLY A 55 -1.01 17.09 4.32
N LEU A 56 -0.24 18.12 3.94
CA LEU A 56 1.01 18.49 4.61
C LEU A 56 0.77 18.84 6.09
N GLY A 57 -0.25 19.66 6.39
CA GLY A 57 -0.61 20.02 7.77
C GLY A 57 -0.94 18.81 8.64
N VAL A 58 -1.69 17.85 8.10
CA VAL A 58 -2.00 16.58 8.78
C VAL A 58 -0.72 15.78 9.04
N THR A 59 0.18 15.72 8.05
CA THR A 59 1.44 14.99 8.20
C THR A 59 2.35 15.64 9.25
N VAL A 60 2.51 16.96 9.20
CA VAL A 60 3.31 17.69 10.20
C VAL A 60 2.72 17.53 11.60
N ALA A 61 1.41 17.65 11.75
CA ALA A 61 0.73 17.42 13.03
C ALA A 61 0.92 15.99 13.53
N GLY A 62 0.78 14.99 12.66
CA GLY A 62 1.00 13.58 13.01
C GLY A 62 2.44 13.31 13.44
N LEU A 63 3.43 13.82 12.70
CA LEU A 63 4.84 13.71 13.08
C LEU A 63 5.14 14.43 14.41
N ALA A 64 4.54 15.60 14.65
CA ALA A 64 4.67 16.30 15.92
C ALA A 64 4.09 15.51 17.08
N VAL A 65 2.95 14.83 16.90
CA VAL A 65 2.36 13.93 17.90
C VAL A 65 3.30 12.75 18.20
N VAL A 66 3.84 12.10 17.17
CA VAL A 66 4.77 10.97 17.35
C VAL A 66 6.05 11.43 18.06
N THR A 67 6.64 12.54 17.61
CA THR A 67 7.84 13.12 18.25
C THR A 67 7.56 13.54 19.70
N GLY A 68 6.41 14.16 19.95
CA GLY A 68 5.99 14.53 21.29
C GLY A 68 5.81 13.33 22.21
N ALA A 69 5.21 12.23 21.72
CA ALA A 69 5.08 11.00 22.47
C ALA A 69 6.45 10.37 22.80
N LEU A 70 7.40 10.37 21.84
CA LEU A 70 8.76 9.90 22.08
C LEU A 70 9.47 10.74 23.15
N LEU A 71 9.39 12.08 23.06
CA LEU A 71 9.99 12.98 24.06
C LEU A 71 9.37 12.77 25.45
N LEU A 72 8.06 12.59 25.54
CA LEU A 72 7.38 12.28 26.81
C LEU A 72 7.81 10.91 27.37
N SER A 73 8.04 9.92 26.50
CA SER A 73 8.54 8.61 26.93
C SER A 73 9.97 8.70 27.49
N VAL A 74 10.84 9.46 26.83
CA VAL A 74 12.20 9.73 27.32
C VAL A 74 12.16 10.49 28.66
N LEU A 75 11.31 11.52 28.78
CA LEU A 75 11.15 12.24 30.04
C LEU A 75 10.63 11.35 31.17
N ALA A 76 9.64 10.50 30.88
CA ALA A 76 9.12 9.54 31.86
C ALA A 76 10.20 8.55 32.30
N PHE A 77 11.04 8.08 31.37
CA PHE A 77 12.19 7.23 31.67
C PHE A 77 13.18 7.93 32.61
N VAL A 78 13.60 9.16 32.31
CA VAL A 78 14.54 9.93 33.14
C VAL A 78 13.98 10.18 34.54
N ILE A 79 12.68 10.48 34.67
CA ILE A 79 12.01 10.64 35.96
C ILE A 79 12.04 9.33 36.73
N ALA A 80 11.65 8.21 36.11
CA ALA A 80 11.64 6.91 36.76
C ALA A 80 13.02 6.49 37.27
N GLU A 81 14.08 6.71 36.45
CA GLU A 81 15.46 6.47 36.84
C GLU A 81 15.87 7.35 38.03
N SER A 82 15.54 8.64 38.02
CA SER A 82 15.80 9.55 39.15
C SER A 82 15.08 9.15 40.44
N MET A 83 14.00 8.37 40.34
CA MET A 83 13.27 7.78 41.49
C MET A 83 13.82 6.40 41.90
N GLY A 84 14.92 5.93 41.29
CA GLY A 84 15.56 4.67 41.61
C GLY A 84 14.98 3.45 40.89
N ALA A 85 14.23 3.63 39.82
CA ALA A 85 13.81 2.53 38.98
C ALA A 85 14.99 2.01 38.12
N GLU A 86 15.29 0.74 38.20
CA GLU A 86 16.26 0.09 37.32
C GLU A 86 15.55 -0.29 36.01
N LEU A 87 15.54 0.62 35.03
CA LEU A 87 14.96 0.41 33.72
C LEU A 87 16.09 0.23 32.67
N PRO A 88 15.87 -0.59 31.64
CA PRO A 88 16.81 -0.66 30.52
C PRO A 88 16.90 0.71 29.82
N ASP A 89 18.11 1.19 29.56
CA ASP A 89 18.31 2.45 28.81
C ASP A 89 17.76 2.29 27.37
N PRO A 90 16.73 3.06 27.00
CA PRO A 90 16.12 2.95 25.68
C PRO A 90 17.02 3.44 24.55
N ALA A 91 18.11 4.14 24.86
CA ALA A 91 19.12 4.58 23.89
C ALA A 91 20.29 3.60 23.78
N SER A 92 20.35 2.54 24.60
CA SER A 92 21.42 1.55 24.52
C SER A 92 21.23 0.61 23.32
N ASP A 93 22.34 0.19 22.71
CA ASP A 93 22.32 -0.79 21.64
C ASP A 93 21.67 -2.10 22.10
N ALA A 94 21.91 -2.52 23.34
CA ALA A 94 21.28 -3.71 23.93
C ALA A 94 19.74 -3.61 23.97
N PHE A 95 19.18 -2.43 24.25
CA PHE A 95 17.73 -2.22 24.20
C PHE A 95 17.23 -2.24 22.75
N LEU A 96 17.92 -1.57 21.83
CA LEU A 96 17.51 -1.49 20.42
C LEU A 96 17.40 -2.87 19.77
N VAL A 97 18.31 -3.80 20.11
CA VAL A 97 18.27 -5.18 19.58
C VAL A 97 17.41 -6.13 20.42
N SER A 98 16.84 -5.68 21.53
CA SER A 98 15.93 -6.49 22.32
C SER A 98 14.58 -6.69 21.61
N PRO A 99 13.81 -7.75 21.95
CA PRO A 99 12.47 -7.93 21.39
C PRO A 99 11.55 -6.73 21.63
N ALA A 100 11.67 -6.04 22.77
CA ALA A 100 10.90 -4.84 23.09
C ALA A 100 11.32 -3.65 22.24
N GLY A 101 12.62 -3.40 22.09
CA GLY A 101 13.16 -2.33 21.26
C GLY A 101 12.76 -2.50 19.79
N MET A 102 12.94 -3.71 19.24
CA MET A 102 12.53 -4.04 17.88
C MET A 102 11.02 -3.88 17.68
N LEU A 103 10.20 -4.30 18.64
CA LEU A 103 8.75 -4.11 18.60
C LEU A 103 8.38 -2.64 18.54
N ILE A 104 8.94 -1.81 19.42
CA ILE A 104 8.65 -0.38 19.50
C ILE A 104 9.10 0.33 18.22
N THR A 105 10.31 0.04 17.73
CA THR A 105 10.85 0.65 16.51
C THR A 105 10.00 0.29 15.30
N ASN A 106 9.71 -0.99 15.09
CA ASN A 106 8.91 -1.45 13.96
C ASN A 106 7.48 -0.90 13.99
N LEU A 107 6.82 -0.90 15.16
CA LEU A 107 5.48 -0.32 15.28
C LEU A 107 5.50 1.20 15.13
N GLY A 108 6.54 1.89 15.61
CA GLY A 108 6.75 3.32 15.42
C GLY A 108 6.80 3.68 13.93
N LEU A 109 7.59 2.96 13.14
CA LEU A 109 7.67 3.15 11.69
C LEU A 109 6.38 2.74 10.97
N ALA A 110 5.68 1.70 11.46
CA ALA A 110 4.38 1.29 10.93
C ALA A 110 3.30 2.37 11.06
N LEU A 111 3.45 3.36 11.97
CA LEU A 111 2.57 4.54 12.05
C LEU A 111 2.56 5.37 10.75
N GLY A 112 3.55 5.18 9.88
CA GLY A 112 3.52 5.72 8.51
C GLY A 112 2.28 5.31 7.72
N ILE A 113 1.70 4.11 7.96
CA ILE A 113 0.47 3.65 7.30
C ILE A 113 -0.72 4.55 7.66
N PRO A 114 -1.16 4.65 8.92
CA PRO A 114 -2.32 5.48 9.28
C PRO A 114 -2.08 6.96 8.98
N LEU A 115 -0.84 7.45 9.10
CA LEU A 115 -0.50 8.83 8.77
C LEU A 115 -0.70 9.11 7.28
N ALA A 116 -0.17 8.27 6.40
CA ALA A 116 -0.33 8.39 4.95
C ALA A 116 -1.79 8.27 4.51
N LEU A 117 -2.55 7.34 5.10
CA LEU A 117 -3.98 7.17 4.84
C LEU A 117 -4.78 8.41 5.25
N LEU A 118 -4.50 8.96 6.44
CA LEU A 118 -5.19 10.14 6.97
C LEU A 118 -4.86 11.39 6.16
N ALA A 119 -3.58 11.61 5.82
CA ALA A 119 -3.15 12.74 5.00
C ALA A 119 -3.75 12.67 3.58
N THR A 120 -3.79 11.48 2.98
CA THR A 120 -4.41 11.25 1.67
C THR A 120 -5.93 11.49 1.73
N TRP A 121 -6.60 11.00 2.78
CA TRP A 121 -8.02 11.24 2.97
C TRP A 121 -8.33 12.72 3.14
N ALA A 122 -7.58 13.44 3.96
CA ALA A 122 -7.76 14.88 4.18
C ALA A 122 -7.56 15.69 2.89
N GLN A 123 -6.60 15.29 2.05
CA GLN A 123 -6.31 15.96 0.78
C GLN A 123 -7.32 15.62 -0.33
N ALA A 124 -7.68 14.35 -0.49
CA ALA A 124 -8.43 13.85 -1.65
C ALA A 124 -9.84 13.31 -1.31
N GLY A 125 -10.13 13.05 -0.02
CA GLY A 125 -11.37 12.40 0.45
C GLY A 125 -11.44 10.90 0.15
N ARG A 126 -10.32 10.27 -0.26
CA ARG A 126 -10.22 8.85 -0.64
C ARG A 126 -8.88 8.28 -0.18
N ALA A 127 -8.84 7.78 1.06
CA ALA A 127 -7.61 7.24 1.66
C ALA A 127 -6.96 6.12 0.83
N GLY A 128 -7.76 5.22 0.27
CA GLY A 128 -7.26 4.07 -0.48
C GLY A 128 -6.42 4.38 -1.72
N LEU A 129 -6.45 5.63 -2.23
CA LEU A 129 -5.61 6.04 -3.37
C LEU A 129 -4.09 5.94 -3.07
N VAL A 130 -3.71 5.98 -1.79
CA VAL A 130 -2.32 5.78 -1.40
C VAL A 130 -1.89 4.33 -1.58
N SER A 131 -2.78 3.36 -1.42
CA SER A 131 -2.43 1.94 -1.57
C SER A 131 -2.26 1.55 -3.03
N SER A 132 -3.20 1.92 -3.90
CA SER A 132 -3.14 1.64 -5.34
C SER A 132 -4.09 2.51 -6.15
N VAL A 133 -3.93 2.48 -7.47
CA VAL A 133 -4.86 3.11 -8.43
C VAL A 133 -6.29 2.60 -8.29
N LEU A 134 -6.48 1.39 -7.76
CA LEU A 134 -7.79 0.80 -7.49
C LEU A 134 -8.40 1.27 -6.16
N GLY A 135 -7.66 2.02 -5.35
CA GLY A 135 -8.10 2.50 -4.03
C GLY A 135 -8.18 1.40 -2.96
N ARG A 136 -7.53 0.29 -3.15
CA ARG A 136 -7.48 -0.86 -2.23
C ARG A 136 -6.17 -1.64 -2.39
N VAL A 137 -5.78 -2.40 -1.37
CA VAL A 137 -4.64 -3.32 -1.44
C VAL A 137 -5.01 -4.56 -2.26
N ARG A 138 -4.14 -4.93 -3.18
CA ARG A 138 -4.23 -6.16 -3.99
C ARG A 138 -3.47 -7.29 -3.28
N TRP A 139 -4.13 -7.94 -2.31
CA TRP A 139 -3.50 -8.92 -1.43
C TRP A 139 -2.79 -10.06 -2.17
N ARG A 140 -3.34 -10.52 -3.30
CA ARG A 140 -2.71 -11.57 -4.11
C ARG A 140 -1.39 -11.11 -4.71
N LEU A 141 -1.33 -9.82 -5.12
CA LEU A 141 -0.12 -9.22 -5.66
C LEU A 141 0.93 -9.00 -4.56
N LEU A 142 0.51 -8.52 -3.39
CA LEU A 142 1.38 -8.33 -2.24
C LEU A 142 1.98 -9.66 -1.74
N LEU A 143 1.14 -10.64 -1.43
CA LEU A 143 1.60 -11.90 -0.85
C LEU A 143 2.37 -12.76 -1.87
N GLY A 144 1.92 -12.78 -3.13
CA GLY A 144 2.66 -13.44 -4.20
C GLY A 144 4.01 -12.77 -4.47
N GLY A 145 4.04 -11.43 -4.51
CA GLY A 145 5.27 -10.66 -4.64
C GLY A 145 6.24 -10.89 -3.48
N LEU A 146 5.73 -10.98 -2.24
CA LEU A 146 6.54 -11.30 -1.06
C LEU A 146 7.19 -12.69 -1.18
N GLY A 147 6.40 -13.71 -1.59
CA GLY A 147 6.94 -15.05 -1.81
C GLY A 147 8.01 -15.10 -2.89
N VAL A 148 7.79 -14.42 -4.02
CA VAL A 148 8.78 -14.32 -5.10
C VAL A 148 10.02 -13.57 -4.65
N ALA A 149 9.87 -12.44 -3.94
CA ALA A 149 11.00 -11.66 -3.43
C ALA A 149 11.84 -12.45 -2.43
N LEU A 150 11.22 -13.12 -1.45
CA LEU A 150 11.93 -13.96 -0.49
C LEU A 150 12.72 -15.08 -1.18
N LEU A 151 12.07 -15.81 -2.10
CA LEU A 151 12.75 -16.88 -2.84
C LEU A 151 13.96 -16.35 -3.62
N LEU A 152 13.80 -15.23 -4.32
CA LEU A 152 14.88 -14.63 -5.10
C LEU A 152 16.02 -14.14 -4.21
N LEU A 153 15.70 -13.36 -3.17
CA LEU A 153 16.71 -12.77 -2.29
C LEU A 153 17.51 -13.86 -1.59
N VAL A 154 16.86 -14.89 -1.03
CA VAL A 154 17.55 -16.03 -0.41
C VAL A 154 18.43 -16.74 -1.44
N THR A 155 17.89 -17.05 -2.62
CA THR A 155 18.66 -17.80 -3.65
C THR A 155 19.85 -16.98 -4.16
N LEU A 156 19.66 -15.67 -4.41
CA LEU A 156 20.72 -14.80 -4.92
C LEU A 156 21.77 -14.52 -3.85
N SER A 157 21.38 -14.26 -2.60
CA SER A 157 22.33 -13.99 -1.51
C SER A 157 23.18 -15.23 -1.23
N VAL A 158 22.56 -16.38 -0.99
CA VAL A 158 23.28 -17.64 -0.75
C VAL A 158 24.11 -18.05 -1.96
N GLY A 159 23.56 -17.94 -3.17
CA GLY A 159 24.29 -18.28 -4.41
C GLY A 159 25.51 -17.38 -4.64
N THR A 160 25.38 -16.09 -4.34
CA THR A 160 26.50 -15.14 -4.48
C THR A 160 27.57 -15.38 -3.44
N ASP A 161 27.17 -15.65 -2.18
CA ASP A 161 28.11 -15.96 -1.11
C ASP A 161 28.94 -17.20 -1.42
N ILE A 162 28.29 -18.29 -1.84
CA ILE A 162 28.97 -19.51 -2.30
C ILE A 162 29.91 -19.20 -3.48
N LEU A 163 29.47 -18.44 -4.47
CA LEU A 163 30.27 -18.09 -5.64
C LEU A 163 31.52 -17.28 -5.27
N LEU A 164 31.37 -16.27 -4.43
CA LEU A 164 32.47 -15.41 -3.99
C LEU A 164 33.50 -16.24 -3.19
N THR A 165 33.03 -17.07 -2.29
CA THR A 165 33.89 -18.00 -1.54
C THR A 165 34.71 -18.94 -2.48
N GLN A 166 34.07 -19.52 -3.49
CA GLN A 166 34.73 -20.35 -4.48
C GLN A 166 35.76 -19.59 -5.35
N LEU A 167 35.54 -18.28 -5.53
CA LEU A 167 36.48 -17.40 -6.24
C LEU A 167 37.63 -16.88 -5.34
N GLY A 168 37.67 -17.29 -4.06
CA GLY A 168 38.69 -16.89 -3.10
C GLY A 168 38.49 -15.51 -2.48
N PHE A 169 37.28 -14.94 -2.59
CA PHE A 169 36.93 -13.77 -1.81
C PHE A 169 36.44 -14.22 -0.43
N PRO A 170 36.97 -13.67 0.67
CA PRO A 170 36.55 -14.10 2.01
C PRO A 170 35.05 -13.74 2.21
N ALA A 171 34.31 -14.68 2.80
CA ALA A 171 32.94 -14.42 3.23
C ALA A 171 33.01 -13.42 4.41
N GLY A 172 32.39 -12.23 4.23
CA GLY A 172 32.41 -11.13 5.23
C GLY A 172 33.79 -10.47 5.31
N GLY A 173 34.00 -9.38 4.59
CA GLY A 173 35.27 -8.66 4.43
C GLY A 173 36.18 -8.60 5.64
N GLU A 174 37.20 -9.44 5.68
CA GLU A 174 38.26 -9.43 6.70
C GLU A 174 39.10 -8.13 6.73
N ASP A 175 38.88 -7.21 5.77
CA ASP A 175 39.55 -5.90 5.70
C ASP A 175 38.83 -4.74 6.41
N ALA A 176 37.60 -4.95 6.90
CA ALA A 176 36.92 -3.98 7.75
C ALA A 176 37.42 -4.19 9.20
N GLY A 177 38.36 -3.36 9.63
CA GLY A 177 39.06 -3.41 10.94
C GLY A 177 38.18 -3.33 12.19
N THR A 178 37.14 -4.10 12.25
CA THR A 178 36.34 -4.39 13.43
C THR A 178 36.69 -5.80 13.88
N GLY A 179 37.54 -5.88 14.92
CA GLY A 179 38.01 -7.12 15.51
C GLY A 179 36.88 -7.98 16.07
N SER A 180 36.19 -8.68 15.23
CA SER A 180 35.45 -9.88 15.64
C SER A 180 36.36 -11.08 15.47
N SER A 181 37.11 -11.36 16.54
CA SER A 181 37.82 -12.61 16.70
C SER A 181 36.87 -13.75 17.04
N ALA A 182 35.98 -14.10 16.14
CA ALA A 182 35.35 -15.39 16.15
C ALA A 182 36.34 -16.38 15.53
N GLY A 183 37.36 -16.70 16.28
CA GLY A 183 38.24 -17.84 16.02
C GLY A 183 37.43 -19.11 16.17
N SER A 184 36.88 -19.61 15.11
CA SER A 184 36.40 -20.95 15.02
C SER A 184 36.53 -21.42 13.58
N SER A 185 37.14 -22.62 13.44
CA SER A 185 37.10 -23.45 12.27
C SER A 185 35.79 -23.36 11.48
N ALA A 186 35.64 -22.28 10.65
CA ALA A 186 34.56 -22.17 9.72
C ALA A 186 34.73 -23.30 8.70
N ASP A 187 33.70 -24.08 8.51
CA ASP A 187 33.55 -24.91 7.34
C ASP A 187 33.72 -24.01 6.10
N GLU A 188 34.40 -24.50 5.07
CA GLU A 188 34.77 -23.73 3.86
C GLU A 188 33.60 -23.05 3.13
N THR A 189 32.35 -23.26 3.58
CA THR A 189 31.15 -22.71 3.00
C THR A 189 30.65 -21.39 3.66
N GLY A 190 31.22 -20.96 4.80
CA GLY A 190 30.82 -19.73 5.49
C GLY A 190 29.43 -19.74 6.13
N LEU A 191 28.62 -20.74 5.86
CA LEU A 191 27.21 -20.81 6.32
C LEU A 191 27.02 -21.54 7.66
N TRP A 192 28.06 -22.13 8.26
CA TRP A 192 28.00 -22.94 9.50
C TRP A 192 29.26 -22.74 10.37
N PRO A 193 29.11 -22.76 11.71
CA PRO A 193 27.91 -23.02 12.50
C PRO A 193 27.07 -21.76 12.72
N LEU A 194 25.72 -21.93 12.82
CA LEU A 194 24.82 -20.85 13.28
C LEU A 194 25.10 -20.59 14.77
N THR A 195 25.15 -19.31 15.14
CA THR A 195 25.29 -18.80 16.51
C THR A 195 24.10 -17.92 16.89
N PRO A 196 22.90 -18.50 17.08
CA PRO A 196 21.71 -17.69 17.23
C PRO A 196 21.78 -16.73 18.42
N ALA A 197 21.32 -15.48 18.19
CA ALA A 197 21.21 -14.44 19.19
C ALA A 197 20.50 -14.91 20.47
N SER A 198 20.88 -14.39 21.62
CA SER A 198 20.15 -14.65 22.87
C SER A 198 18.69 -14.21 22.73
N GLY A 199 17.74 -15.08 23.04
CA GLY A 199 16.31 -14.80 22.88
C GLY A 199 15.83 -14.82 21.43
N TRP A 200 16.55 -15.46 20.51
CA TRP A 200 16.28 -15.52 19.07
C TRP A 200 14.82 -15.89 18.71
N ILE A 201 14.16 -16.74 19.53
CA ILE A 201 12.75 -17.11 19.29
C ILE A 201 11.85 -15.89 19.41
N ALA A 202 11.98 -15.12 20.50
CA ALA A 202 11.18 -13.92 20.72
C ALA A 202 11.47 -12.84 19.65
N LEU A 203 12.75 -12.64 19.31
CA LEU A 203 13.18 -11.74 18.24
C LEU A 203 12.58 -12.16 16.89
N SER A 204 12.67 -13.43 16.53
CA SER A 204 12.10 -13.94 15.28
C SER A 204 10.59 -13.73 15.20
N ILE A 205 9.86 -13.97 16.31
CA ILE A 205 8.41 -13.72 16.35
C ILE A 205 8.11 -12.23 16.13
N VAL A 206 8.82 -11.34 16.85
CA VAL A 206 8.64 -9.88 16.70
C VAL A 206 8.94 -9.46 15.27
N ILE A 207 10.06 -9.87 14.69
CA ILE A 207 10.48 -9.50 13.35
C ILE A 207 9.49 -10.03 12.29
N LEU A 208 9.11 -11.29 12.36
CA LEU A 208 8.16 -11.88 11.41
C LEU A 208 6.80 -11.15 11.40
N LEU A 209 6.33 -10.71 12.57
CA LEU A 209 5.03 -10.07 12.69
C LEU A 209 5.08 -8.56 12.40
N THR A 210 6.16 -7.88 12.73
CA THR A 210 6.20 -6.41 12.72
C THR A 210 7.05 -5.80 11.60
N THR A 211 8.09 -6.48 11.11
CA THR A 211 8.92 -5.97 10.01
C THR A 211 8.14 -5.76 8.70
N PRO A 212 7.19 -6.63 8.30
CA PRO A 212 6.36 -6.32 7.14
C PRO A 212 5.49 -5.07 7.32
N LEU A 213 5.05 -4.77 8.55
CA LEU A 213 4.29 -3.56 8.85
C LEU A 213 5.20 -2.33 8.85
N GLN A 214 6.41 -2.43 9.38
CA GLN A 214 7.44 -1.40 9.33
C GLN A 214 7.76 -1.04 7.88
N ALA A 215 8.11 -2.02 7.05
CA ALA A 215 8.38 -1.82 5.63
C ALA A 215 7.19 -1.18 4.89
N ALA A 216 5.97 -1.64 5.17
CA ALA A 216 4.76 -1.02 4.64
C ALA A 216 4.62 0.42 5.11
N GLY A 217 4.91 0.74 6.38
CA GLY A 217 4.84 2.10 6.92
C GLY A 217 5.73 3.08 6.16
N GLU A 218 6.96 2.68 5.88
CA GLU A 218 7.89 3.49 5.10
C GLU A 218 7.44 3.63 3.64
N GLU A 219 7.00 2.56 2.98
CA GLU A 219 6.50 2.65 1.61
C GLU A 219 5.24 3.50 1.50
N TYR A 220 4.29 3.38 2.46
CA TYR A 220 3.10 4.23 2.51
C TYR A 220 3.44 5.70 2.67
N PHE A 221 4.46 6.03 3.48
CA PHE A 221 4.91 7.39 3.67
C PHE A 221 5.67 7.94 2.45
N PHE A 222 6.75 7.28 2.02
CA PHE A 222 7.65 7.79 0.96
C PHE A 222 7.06 7.63 -0.44
N ARG A 223 6.68 6.41 -0.84
CA ARG A 223 6.22 6.10 -2.20
C ARG A 223 4.72 6.29 -2.33
N GLY A 224 3.99 6.19 -1.22
CA GLY A 224 2.57 6.48 -1.16
C GLY A 224 2.30 7.98 -1.09
N TRP A 225 2.15 8.49 0.13
CA TRP A 225 1.68 9.86 0.34
C TRP A 225 2.63 10.93 -0.18
N LEU A 226 3.93 10.89 0.17
CA LEU A 226 4.88 11.94 -0.19
C LEU A 226 5.09 12.02 -1.71
N SER A 227 5.22 10.87 -2.38
CA SER A 227 5.30 10.81 -3.84
C SER A 227 4.06 11.39 -4.51
N GLN A 228 2.86 11.01 -4.06
CA GLN A 228 1.59 11.55 -4.58
C GLN A 228 1.41 13.03 -4.22
N TRP A 229 1.86 13.46 -3.05
CA TRP A 229 1.82 14.86 -2.65
C TRP A 229 2.66 15.72 -3.60
N ILE A 230 3.94 15.36 -3.86
CA ILE A 230 4.81 16.05 -4.82
C ILE A 230 4.20 15.99 -6.23
N GLY A 231 3.78 14.81 -6.67
CA GLY A 231 3.21 14.58 -8.00
C GLY A 231 1.92 15.39 -8.23
N SER A 232 1.17 15.72 -7.17
CA SER A 232 -0.06 16.53 -7.26
C SER A 232 0.18 17.97 -7.72
N TRP A 233 1.37 18.52 -7.54
CA TRP A 233 1.76 19.85 -8.00
C TRP A 233 2.22 19.87 -9.46
N LEU A 234 2.63 18.70 -10.01
CA LEU A 234 3.27 18.59 -11.31
C LEU A 234 2.26 18.24 -12.41
N ARG A 235 2.20 19.08 -13.45
CA ARG A 235 1.25 18.90 -14.57
C ARG A 235 1.75 17.89 -15.60
N TRP A 236 3.07 17.90 -15.84
CA TRP A 236 3.68 17.06 -16.85
C TRP A 236 3.93 15.67 -16.33
N ARG A 237 3.44 14.68 -17.07
CA ARG A 237 3.52 13.25 -16.72
C ARG A 237 4.91 12.81 -16.26
N TRP A 238 5.92 13.12 -17.06
CA TRP A 238 7.28 12.66 -16.77
C TRP A 238 7.89 13.32 -15.53
N LEU A 239 7.65 14.59 -15.33
CA LEU A 239 8.08 15.27 -14.12
C LEU A 239 7.34 14.76 -12.89
N ALA A 240 6.05 14.48 -13.04
CA ALA A 240 5.24 13.94 -11.95
C ALA A 240 5.65 12.51 -11.53
N VAL A 241 6.39 11.80 -12.36
CA VAL A 241 6.99 10.50 -12.04
C VAL A 241 8.44 10.66 -11.56
N ALA A 242 9.28 11.36 -12.32
CA ALA A 242 10.71 11.44 -12.05
C ALA A 242 11.04 12.25 -10.79
N VAL A 243 10.42 13.43 -10.61
CA VAL A 243 10.73 14.29 -9.46
C VAL A 243 10.37 13.62 -8.11
N PRO A 244 9.14 13.07 -7.93
CA PRO A 244 8.84 12.33 -6.71
C PRO A 244 9.78 11.14 -6.49
N ALA A 245 10.10 10.37 -7.53
CA ALA A 245 10.98 9.21 -7.40
C ALA A 245 12.37 9.60 -6.87
N VAL A 246 12.98 10.64 -7.45
CA VAL A 246 14.30 11.14 -7.01
C VAL A 246 14.22 11.72 -5.60
N VAL A 247 13.25 12.59 -5.33
CA VAL A 247 13.13 13.25 -4.02
C VAL A 247 12.86 12.24 -2.91
N THR A 248 11.91 11.32 -3.12
CA THR A 248 11.59 10.32 -2.09
C THR A 248 12.69 9.27 -1.93
N GLY A 249 13.40 8.92 -3.00
CA GLY A 249 14.56 8.03 -2.95
C GLY A 249 15.73 8.65 -2.16
N LEU A 250 16.04 9.93 -2.41
CA LEU A 250 17.06 10.67 -1.66
C LEU A 250 16.69 10.82 -0.18
N LEU A 251 15.45 11.22 0.12
CA LEU A 251 15.00 11.37 1.51
C LEU A 251 15.00 10.02 2.24
N PHE A 252 14.64 8.94 1.57
CA PHE A 252 14.71 7.59 2.12
C PHE A 252 16.17 7.20 2.46
N ALA A 253 17.11 7.42 1.55
CA ALA A 253 18.53 7.13 1.80
C ALA A 253 19.07 7.99 2.96
N LEU A 254 18.75 9.30 3.00
CA LEU A 254 19.18 10.21 4.04
C LEU A 254 18.56 9.90 5.42
N ALA A 255 17.33 9.37 5.46
CA ALA A 255 16.66 9.00 6.72
C ALA A 255 17.38 7.90 7.50
N HIS A 256 18.30 7.18 6.87
CA HIS A 256 19.11 6.13 7.51
C HIS A 256 20.38 6.68 8.22
N GLY A 257 20.58 7.97 8.25
CA GLY A 257 21.69 8.60 9.00
C GLY A 257 23.03 8.59 8.27
N ALA A 258 24.12 8.58 9.04
CA ALA A 258 25.48 8.55 8.53
C ALA A 258 25.78 7.20 7.87
N GLN A 259 26.41 7.23 6.70
CA GLN A 259 26.68 6.03 5.91
C GLN A 259 27.75 6.25 4.85
N SER A 260 28.48 5.17 4.52
CA SER A 260 29.45 5.19 3.44
C SER A 260 28.79 5.46 2.09
N PRO A 261 29.56 5.92 1.08
CA PRO A 261 29.01 6.17 -0.27
C PRO A 261 28.34 4.94 -0.89
N TRP A 262 28.84 3.73 -0.63
CA TRP A 262 28.28 2.49 -1.17
C TRP A 262 26.94 2.13 -0.52
N LEU A 263 26.87 2.27 0.80
CA LEU A 263 25.63 2.04 1.56
C LEU A 263 24.56 3.08 1.22
N PHE A 264 24.97 4.35 1.02
CA PHE A 264 24.07 5.39 0.52
C PHE A 264 23.55 5.08 -0.88
N ALA A 265 24.44 4.64 -1.79
CA ALA A 265 24.07 4.29 -3.15
C ALA A 265 23.09 3.11 -3.17
N ASP A 266 23.30 2.07 -2.35
CA ASP A 266 22.40 0.93 -2.21
C ASP A 266 20.99 1.37 -1.80
N ARG A 267 20.88 2.16 -0.74
CA ARG A 267 19.60 2.68 -0.24
C ARG A 267 18.91 3.62 -1.24
N LEU A 268 19.70 4.43 -1.97
CA LEU A 268 19.17 5.30 -3.02
C LEU A 268 18.63 4.48 -4.21
N VAL A 269 19.41 3.49 -4.67
CA VAL A 269 18.98 2.59 -5.76
C VAL A 269 17.73 1.83 -5.35
N PHE A 270 17.69 1.30 -4.13
CA PHE A 270 16.48 0.68 -3.59
C PHE A 270 15.29 1.65 -3.65
N GLY A 271 15.48 2.89 -3.20
CA GLY A 271 14.45 3.92 -3.19
C GLY A 271 13.90 4.27 -4.57
N LEU A 272 14.80 4.41 -5.55
CA LEU A 272 14.44 4.67 -6.96
C LEU A 272 13.73 3.47 -7.58
N LEU A 273 14.21 2.27 -7.30
CA LEU A 273 13.61 1.03 -7.79
C LEU A 273 12.21 0.80 -7.20
N ALA A 274 12.02 1.01 -5.90
CA ALA A 274 10.71 0.97 -5.27
C ALA A 274 9.73 1.95 -5.92
N SER A 275 10.18 3.19 -6.20
CA SER A 275 9.38 4.19 -6.92
C SER A 275 9.02 3.74 -8.34
N LEU A 276 9.95 3.11 -9.04
CA LEU A 276 9.71 2.51 -10.37
C LEU A 276 8.68 1.38 -10.30
N LEU A 277 8.79 0.50 -9.31
CA LEU A 277 7.84 -0.61 -9.10
C LEU A 277 6.44 -0.07 -8.84
N VAL A 278 6.31 0.90 -7.92
CA VAL A 278 5.03 1.55 -7.61
C VAL A 278 4.42 2.21 -8.84
N TRP A 279 5.21 2.97 -9.60
CA TRP A 279 4.73 3.58 -10.83
C TRP A 279 4.27 2.54 -11.86
N ARG A 280 5.04 1.47 -12.05
CA ARG A 280 4.78 0.47 -13.09
C ARG A 280 3.69 -0.53 -12.74
N THR A 281 3.37 -0.70 -11.47
CA THR A 281 2.30 -1.58 -10.98
C THR A 281 1.06 -0.81 -10.52
N GLY A 282 1.13 0.52 -10.48
CA GLY A 282 0.03 1.37 -10.04
C GLY A 282 -0.33 1.20 -8.56
N GLY A 283 0.59 0.76 -7.71
CA GLY A 283 0.34 0.58 -6.27
C GLY A 283 1.57 0.16 -5.48
N LEU A 284 1.45 0.18 -4.17
CA LEU A 284 2.55 -0.05 -3.23
C LEU A 284 2.93 -1.53 -3.06
N GLU A 285 2.08 -2.47 -3.48
CA GLU A 285 2.15 -3.88 -3.10
C GLU A 285 3.50 -4.53 -3.40
N ILE A 286 4.04 -4.30 -4.59
CA ILE A 286 5.32 -4.92 -5.00
C ILE A 286 6.51 -4.26 -4.30
N ALA A 287 6.47 -2.94 -4.09
CA ALA A 287 7.51 -2.24 -3.33
C ALA A 287 7.52 -2.68 -1.87
N VAL A 288 6.34 -2.77 -1.23
CA VAL A 288 6.19 -3.30 0.14
C VAL A 288 6.67 -4.75 0.22
N ALA A 289 6.34 -5.59 -0.77
CA ALA A 289 6.76 -6.98 -0.81
C ALA A 289 8.30 -7.11 -0.90
N MET A 290 8.94 -6.34 -1.79
CA MET A 290 10.39 -6.30 -1.94
C MET A 290 11.07 -5.80 -0.66
N HIS A 291 10.57 -4.71 -0.07
CA HIS A 291 11.11 -4.12 1.14
C HIS A 291 10.99 -5.06 2.35
N ALA A 292 9.80 -5.61 2.57
CA ALA A 292 9.57 -6.57 3.65
C ALA A 292 10.45 -7.82 3.51
N ALA A 293 10.60 -8.36 2.29
CA ALA A 293 11.45 -9.51 2.03
C ALA A 293 12.92 -9.20 2.32
N ASN A 294 13.41 -8.03 1.89
CA ASN A 294 14.78 -7.59 2.15
C ASN A 294 15.06 -7.50 3.65
N ASN A 295 14.20 -6.83 4.41
CA ASN A 295 14.39 -6.65 5.84
C ASN A 295 14.20 -7.96 6.62
N LEU A 296 13.27 -8.83 6.22
CA LEU A 296 13.09 -10.14 6.82
C LEU A 296 14.32 -11.02 6.62
N LEU A 297 14.94 -10.99 5.43
CA LEU A 297 16.17 -11.75 5.18
C LEU A 297 17.33 -11.18 5.99
N ALA A 298 17.54 -9.86 5.93
CA ALA A 298 18.64 -9.19 6.65
C ALA A 298 18.56 -9.45 8.16
N PHE A 299 17.42 -9.17 8.79
CA PHE A 299 17.27 -9.42 10.23
C PHE A 299 17.24 -10.90 10.59
N GLY A 300 16.73 -11.77 9.70
CA GLY A 300 16.76 -13.20 9.90
C GLY A 300 18.19 -13.76 9.96
N LEU A 301 19.04 -13.32 9.05
CA LEU A 301 20.47 -13.66 9.05
C LEU A 301 21.17 -13.05 10.28
N ALA A 302 20.93 -11.78 10.56
CA ALA A 302 21.51 -11.10 11.72
C ALA A 302 21.16 -11.79 13.06
N ILE A 303 19.95 -12.33 13.20
CA ILE A 303 19.57 -13.14 14.37
C ILE A 303 20.30 -14.49 14.35
N ALA A 304 20.42 -15.13 13.18
CA ALA A 304 21.03 -16.44 13.04
C ALA A 304 22.54 -16.45 13.38
N TYR A 305 23.21 -15.30 13.23
CA TYR A 305 24.64 -15.13 13.48
C TYR A 305 24.97 -14.24 14.69
N ASP A 306 23.95 -13.78 15.46
CA ASP A 306 24.10 -12.85 16.61
C ASP A 306 24.69 -11.48 16.23
N GLU A 307 24.37 -10.99 15.03
CA GLU A 307 24.88 -9.74 14.44
C GLU A 307 23.79 -8.65 14.32
N LEU A 308 22.73 -8.71 15.14
CA LEU A 308 21.61 -7.81 15.00
C LEU A 308 21.98 -6.34 15.30
N ALA A 309 22.89 -6.11 16.27
CA ALA A 309 23.39 -4.79 16.60
C ALA A 309 24.20 -4.19 15.43
N GLU A 310 25.11 -4.97 14.90
CA GLU A 310 25.93 -4.60 13.74
C GLU A 310 25.07 -4.30 12.52
N SER A 311 24.07 -5.14 12.24
CA SER A 311 23.16 -4.98 11.12
C SER A 311 22.31 -3.68 11.23
N LEU A 312 21.84 -3.34 12.43
CA LEU A 312 21.05 -2.12 12.66
C LEU A 312 21.88 -0.84 12.64
N LEU A 313 23.11 -0.91 13.13
CA LEU A 313 24.00 0.24 13.29
C LEU A 313 25.03 0.36 12.16
N ILE A 314 24.90 -0.43 11.10
CA ILE A 314 25.82 -0.43 9.97
C ILE A 314 25.94 0.94 9.32
N THR A 315 27.16 1.47 9.27
CA THR A 315 27.48 2.75 8.63
C THR A 315 28.37 2.60 7.41
N GLU A 316 29.10 1.49 7.30
CA GLU A 316 30.04 1.22 6.23
C GLU A 316 29.86 -0.17 5.66
N VAL A 317 30.08 -0.31 4.37
CA VAL A 317 30.15 -1.60 3.66
C VAL A 317 31.31 -1.57 2.68
N PRO A 318 32.01 -2.69 2.48
CA PRO A 318 33.02 -2.81 1.44
C PRO A 318 32.44 -2.51 0.05
N PRO A 319 33.22 -1.92 -0.87
CA PRO A 319 32.74 -1.57 -2.22
C PRO A 319 32.15 -2.75 -2.99
N LEU A 320 32.74 -3.94 -2.85
CA LEU A 320 32.27 -5.16 -3.52
C LEU A 320 30.88 -5.57 -3.00
N ASP A 321 30.71 -5.58 -1.69
CA ASP A 321 29.47 -5.99 -1.03
C ASP A 321 28.33 -5.02 -1.36
N GLY A 322 28.61 -3.71 -1.33
CA GLY A 322 27.67 -2.69 -1.78
C GLY A 322 27.27 -2.84 -3.25
N ALA A 323 28.23 -3.13 -4.14
CA ALA A 323 27.95 -3.35 -5.56
C ALA A 323 27.11 -4.62 -5.79
N VAL A 324 27.42 -5.69 -5.06
CA VAL A 324 26.69 -6.97 -5.10
C VAL A 324 25.26 -6.78 -4.58
N SER A 325 25.07 -6.10 -3.45
CA SER A 325 23.74 -5.77 -2.90
C SER A 325 22.91 -4.98 -3.90
N ILE A 326 23.47 -3.93 -4.52
CA ILE A 326 22.82 -3.16 -5.56
C ILE A 326 22.40 -4.05 -6.75
N ALA A 327 23.27 -4.95 -7.19
CA ALA A 327 22.97 -5.84 -8.31
C ALA A 327 21.84 -6.82 -7.97
N ILE A 328 21.85 -7.42 -6.77
CA ILE A 328 20.77 -8.29 -6.28
C ILE A 328 19.46 -7.53 -6.19
N THR A 329 19.47 -6.32 -5.65
CA THR A 329 18.30 -5.43 -5.54
C THR A 329 17.70 -5.13 -6.92
N ILE A 330 18.54 -4.74 -7.90
CA ILE A 330 18.07 -4.45 -9.26
C ILE A 330 17.48 -5.70 -9.93
N LEU A 331 18.16 -6.84 -9.83
CA LEU A 331 17.68 -8.10 -10.40
C LEU A 331 16.36 -8.53 -9.78
N THR A 332 16.25 -8.47 -8.45
CA THR A 332 15.01 -8.78 -7.73
C THR A 332 13.86 -7.88 -8.19
N GLY A 333 14.08 -6.58 -8.26
CA GLY A 333 13.08 -5.63 -8.74
C GLY A 333 12.67 -5.87 -10.20
N ALA A 334 13.61 -6.21 -11.07
CA ALA A 334 13.33 -6.53 -12.48
C ALA A 334 12.43 -7.77 -12.61
N VAL A 335 12.74 -8.84 -11.87
CA VAL A 335 11.94 -10.08 -11.84
C VAL A 335 10.55 -9.82 -11.23
N LEU A 336 10.48 -9.07 -10.14
CA LEU A 336 9.21 -8.69 -9.52
C LEU A 336 8.34 -7.86 -10.46
N LEU A 337 8.93 -6.93 -11.20
CA LEU A 337 8.21 -6.14 -12.20
C LEU A 337 7.67 -7.01 -13.35
N TRP A 338 8.50 -7.93 -13.84
CA TRP A 338 8.10 -8.87 -14.87
C TRP A 338 6.96 -9.78 -14.38
N TRP A 339 7.08 -10.32 -13.16
CA TRP A 339 6.07 -11.16 -12.54
C TRP A 339 4.75 -10.40 -12.32
N ALA A 340 4.82 -9.19 -11.75
CA ALA A 340 3.65 -8.35 -11.46
C ALA A 340 2.86 -7.99 -12.72
N ARG A 341 3.55 -7.65 -13.82
CA ARG A 341 2.90 -7.33 -15.10
C ARG A 341 2.10 -8.47 -15.69
N ARG A 342 2.46 -9.71 -15.37
CA ARG A 342 1.72 -10.90 -15.80
C ARG A 342 0.48 -11.19 -14.96
N HIS A 343 0.43 -10.65 -13.74
CA HIS A 343 -0.63 -10.96 -12.78
C HIS A 343 -1.61 -9.81 -12.54
N ASP A 344 -1.20 -8.58 -12.82
CA ASP A 344 -2.06 -7.40 -12.64
C ASP A 344 -1.57 -6.24 -13.52
N PRO A 345 -2.23 -5.96 -14.65
CA PRO A 345 -1.78 -4.94 -15.63
C PRO A 345 -2.26 -3.51 -15.32
N ASP A 346 -3.05 -3.24 -14.27
CA ASP A 346 -3.60 -1.92 -13.99
C ASP A 346 -2.52 -0.93 -13.54
N LEU A 347 -2.21 0.05 -14.41
CA LEU A 347 -1.08 0.96 -14.23
C LEU A 347 -1.47 2.42 -14.00
N VAL A 348 -2.74 2.79 -14.25
CA VAL A 348 -3.19 4.19 -14.23
C VAL A 348 -4.45 4.37 -13.42
N VAL A 349 -4.60 5.54 -12.80
CA VAL A 349 -5.84 5.91 -12.15
C VAL A 349 -6.88 6.24 -13.22
N THR A 350 -7.85 5.37 -13.37
CA THR A 350 -9.10 5.70 -14.07
C THR A 350 -10.05 6.27 -13.02
N ASP A 351 -10.47 7.53 -13.19
CA ASP A 351 -11.59 8.00 -12.39
C ASP A 351 -12.78 7.09 -12.70
N PRO A 352 -13.42 6.46 -11.69
CA PRO A 352 -14.69 5.85 -11.95
C PRO A 352 -15.55 6.96 -12.56
N VAL A 353 -16.05 6.73 -13.76
CA VAL A 353 -17.16 7.54 -14.29
C VAL A 353 -18.26 7.33 -13.27
N LEU A 354 -18.37 8.26 -12.31
CA LEU A 354 -19.55 8.35 -11.49
C LEU A 354 -20.66 8.45 -12.53
N PRO A 355 -21.64 7.52 -12.57
CA PRO A 355 -22.81 7.73 -13.41
C PRO A 355 -23.22 9.16 -13.08
N GLU A 356 -23.26 10.03 -14.09
CA GLU A 356 -23.74 11.40 -13.86
C GLU A 356 -25.03 11.20 -13.09
N PRO A 357 -25.21 11.86 -11.91
CA PRO A 357 -26.50 11.82 -11.29
C PRO A 357 -27.44 12.19 -12.45
N MET A 358 -28.34 11.24 -12.80
CA MET A 358 -29.28 11.49 -13.89
C MET A 358 -29.73 12.89 -13.64
N ARG A 359 -29.20 13.84 -14.43
CA ARG A 359 -29.71 15.20 -14.41
C ARG A 359 -31.15 14.94 -14.73
N SER A 360 -32.02 15.13 -13.76
CA SER A 360 -33.42 15.33 -14.02
C SER A 360 -33.39 16.35 -15.11
N GLY A 361 -33.49 15.90 -16.36
CA GLY A 361 -33.64 16.79 -17.51
C GLY A 361 -34.73 17.77 -17.09
N PRO A 362 -34.69 19.02 -17.54
CA PRO A 362 -35.76 19.95 -17.22
C PRO A 362 -37.03 19.13 -17.39
N VAL A 363 -37.76 18.95 -16.27
CA VAL A 363 -39.07 18.27 -16.31
C VAL A 363 -39.80 19.01 -17.41
N ALA A 364 -39.89 18.36 -18.57
CA ALA A 364 -40.70 18.94 -19.65
C ALA A 364 -42.02 19.28 -18.95
N PRO A 365 -42.50 20.54 -19.01
CA PRO A 365 -43.78 20.88 -18.40
C PRO A 365 -44.72 19.81 -18.88
N ALA A 366 -45.28 19.04 -17.92
CA ALA A 366 -46.16 17.91 -18.22
C ALA A 366 -47.08 18.38 -19.34
N ALA A 367 -46.93 17.80 -20.54
CA ALA A 367 -47.86 18.09 -21.63
C ALA A 367 -49.20 17.83 -20.98
N MET A 368 -50.00 18.88 -20.85
CA MET A 368 -51.36 18.80 -20.30
C MET A 368 -51.99 17.59 -20.96
N ALA A 369 -52.19 16.54 -20.18
CA ALA A 369 -52.97 15.41 -20.63
C ALA A 369 -54.29 15.99 -21.20
N PRO A 370 -54.72 15.57 -22.38
CA PRO A 370 -55.98 16.07 -22.91
C PRO A 370 -57.04 15.83 -21.84
N ALA A 371 -57.75 16.89 -21.50
CA ALA A 371 -58.81 16.89 -20.49
C ALA A 371 -59.67 15.64 -20.71
N TYR A 372 -59.65 14.74 -19.78
CA TYR A 372 -60.52 13.56 -19.79
C TYR A 372 -61.95 14.14 -19.79
N ALA A 373 -62.70 13.90 -20.87
CA ALA A 373 -64.10 14.24 -20.96
C ALA A 373 -64.80 13.55 -19.78
N ALA A 374 -65.47 14.36 -18.96
CA ALA A 374 -66.23 13.85 -17.83
C ALA A 374 -67.21 12.78 -18.32
N PRO A 375 -67.24 11.59 -17.68
CA PRO A 375 -68.26 10.60 -18.02
C PRO A 375 -69.62 11.16 -17.67
N GLY A 376 -70.54 11.04 -18.63
CA GLY A 376 -71.94 11.42 -18.45
C GLY A 376 -72.62 10.65 -17.30
N PRO A 377 -73.76 11.14 -16.78
CA PRO A 377 -74.39 10.53 -15.62
C PRO A 377 -74.78 9.05 -15.88
N VAL A 378 -74.24 8.16 -15.10
CA VAL A 378 -74.61 6.74 -15.12
C VAL A 378 -75.81 6.53 -14.26
N ALA A 379 -76.87 5.94 -14.84
CA ALA A 379 -78.09 5.57 -14.15
C ALA A 379 -77.83 4.56 -13.04
N PRO A 380 -78.51 4.61 -11.89
CA PRO A 380 -78.30 3.69 -10.77
C PRO A 380 -78.73 2.26 -11.11
N GLY A 381 -77.78 1.33 -11.09
CA GLY A 381 -78.08 -0.12 -11.15
C GLY A 381 -78.42 -0.69 -9.77
N PRO A 382 -79.11 -1.85 -9.71
CA PRO A 382 -79.66 -2.39 -8.48
C PRO A 382 -78.55 -2.87 -7.48
N VAL A 383 -78.78 -2.50 -6.21
CA VAL A 383 -77.93 -2.78 -5.06
C VAL A 383 -78.17 -4.25 -4.61
N THR A 384 -77.17 -5.07 -4.69
CA THR A 384 -77.15 -6.39 -4.01
C THR A 384 -76.40 -6.26 -2.68
N PRO A 385 -76.94 -6.79 -1.56
CA PRO A 385 -76.30 -6.65 -0.25
C PRO A 385 -75.11 -7.62 -0.14
N SER A 386 -73.97 -7.09 0.34
CA SER A 386 -72.77 -7.87 0.67
C SER A 386 -72.94 -8.56 2.07
N PRO A 387 -72.43 -9.76 2.27
CA PRO A 387 -72.48 -10.44 3.55
C PRO A 387 -71.50 -9.84 4.58
N VAL A 388 -72.00 -9.75 5.79
CA VAL A 388 -71.30 -9.29 6.99
C VAL A 388 -70.28 -10.30 7.44
N ALA A 389 -69.00 -9.91 7.60
CA ALA A 389 -67.98 -10.72 8.23
C ALA A 389 -68.00 -10.52 9.76
N PRO A 390 -67.73 -11.56 10.58
CA PRO A 390 -67.88 -11.47 12.03
C PRO A 390 -66.69 -10.75 12.67
N ARG A 391 -67.01 -9.95 13.68
CA ARG A 391 -66.07 -9.30 14.62
C ARG A 391 -65.35 -10.36 15.45
N GLN A 392 -64.01 -10.30 15.44
CA GLN A 392 -63.21 -10.92 16.50
C GLN A 392 -62.94 -9.92 17.63
N SER A 393 -63.31 -10.36 18.80
CA SER A 393 -63.17 -9.69 20.10
C SER A 393 -61.73 -9.71 20.57
N ALA A 394 -61.29 -8.56 21.16
CA ALA A 394 -60.07 -8.45 21.94
C ALA A 394 -60.26 -9.05 23.34
N PRO A 395 -59.20 -9.60 23.96
CA PRO A 395 -59.12 -9.70 25.42
C PRO A 395 -58.12 -8.67 25.97
N GLY A 396 -58.51 -7.87 26.85
CA GLY A 396 -58.54 -7.73 28.27
C GLY A 396 -57.20 -7.39 28.91
N ALA A 397 -57.15 -6.18 29.48
CA ALA A 397 -56.11 -5.71 30.39
C ALA A 397 -56.30 -6.35 31.79
N ALA A 398 -55.22 -6.57 32.49
CA ALA A 398 -55.07 -6.61 33.96
C ALA A 398 -53.59 -6.24 34.22
N GLU A 399 -53.29 -5.11 34.77
CA GLU A 399 -53.27 -4.61 36.15
C GLU A 399 -52.41 -5.45 37.09
N ASP A 400 -51.57 -4.70 37.73
CA ASP A 400 -51.00 -4.70 39.06
C ASP A 400 -49.52 -5.04 39.23
N GLY A 401 -48.80 -3.98 39.68
CA GLY A 401 -47.51 -4.03 40.36
C GLY A 401 -47.71 -4.48 41.84
N PRO A 402 -46.87 -4.12 42.83
CA PRO A 402 -45.50 -3.64 42.79
C PRO A 402 -44.57 -4.41 43.77
N ALA A 403 -43.35 -3.89 43.89
CA ALA A 403 -42.53 -3.80 45.11
C ALA A 403 -41.38 -4.77 45.38
N ASN A 404 -40.27 -4.10 45.70
CA ASN A 404 -39.21 -4.43 46.68
C ASN A 404 -38.26 -5.59 46.32
N GLY A 405 -36.99 -5.38 46.40
CA GLY A 405 -36.13 -4.89 47.43
C GLY A 405 -34.77 -5.52 47.32
N GLU A 406 -33.79 -4.70 47.51
CA GLU A 406 -32.55 -4.88 48.26
C GLU A 406 -31.58 -6.04 47.99
N THR A 407 -30.37 -5.55 47.73
CA THR A 407 -29.06 -5.95 48.34
C THR A 407 -28.51 -7.35 48.03
N THR A 408 -27.44 -7.42 47.37
CA THR A 408 -26.02 -7.33 47.86
C THR A 408 -25.05 -7.13 46.71
#